data_5cb1d9e92b2cf0021f0c62f22c760406
#
_entry.id   5cb1d9e92b2cf0021f0c62f22c760406
#
_cell.length_a   1.000
_cell.length_b   1.000
_cell.length_c   1.000
_cell.angle_alpha   90.00
_cell.angle_beta   90.00
_cell.angle_gamma   90.00
#
_symmetry.space_group_name_H-M   'P 1'
#
loop_
_entity.id
_entity.type
_entity.pdbx_description
1 polymer ?
#
loop_
_entity_poly.entity_id
_entity_poly.type
_entity_poly.pdbx_seq_one_letter_code
_entity_poly.pdbx_strand_id
1 'polypeptide(L)'
;MNLGDFQAVCDEGWRRVNGTPGYLAEREARFLMLAAAGAPTAGAIVEIGSFKGRSTVGLAYVAQRYGLGSVVAIDPHTSPSTTDPDLGTDQSSYDEFQENLRRAGVADVVDCRRAFSHEVARDWTRPIRLLWIDGDHVYEAVKRDLALFRPHLAPGAIVAMHDVLGTWPGPLRVFVEDVLDSDDFGPAGCFKSIGWAQYRPADGSAWRFRWRRRRLAAAARRLIPVAQAGWATTGLSRWRHRLWWSLLPHRTVDPARWVTQVAIK
;
A
#
# COMPACT_ATOMS: atom_id res chain seq x y z
N MET A 1 -14.60 11.91 -9.16
CA MET A 1 -15.36 11.33 -8.03
C MET A 1 -15.61 12.42 -7.00
N ASN A 2 -16.82 12.51 -6.47
CA ASN A 2 -17.14 13.45 -5.39
C ASN A 2 -16.80 12.78 -4.04
N LEU A 3 -15.84 13.34 -3.31
CA LEU A 3 -15.43 12.89 -1.98
C LEU A 3 -15.95 13.82 -0.86
N GLY A 4 -17.08 14.53 -1.12
CA GLY A 4 -17.62 15.49 -0.15
C GLY A 4 -18.00 14.87 1.21
N ASP A 5 -18.38 13.60 1.24
CA ASP A 5 -18.72 12.83 2.44
C ASP A 5 -17.57 11.96 2.97
N PHE A 6 -16.37 12.06 2.35
CA PHE A 6 -15.26 11.14 2.62
C PHE A 6 -14.86 11.10 4.10
N GLN A 7 -14.90 12.23 4.81
CA GLN A 7 -14.54 12.24 6.22
C GLN A 7 -15.46 11.32 7.04
N ALA A 8 -16.77 11.41 6.83
CA ALA A 8 -17.75 10.56 7.53
C ALA A 8 -17.60 9.08 7.14
N VAL A 9 -17.36 8.82 5.86
CA VAL A 9 -17.09 7.46 5.34
C VAL A 9 -15.81 6.91 5.96
N CYS A 10 -14.77 7.72 6.05
CA CYS A 10 -13.49 7.35 6.63
C CYS A 10 -13.59 7.05 8.14
N ASP A 11 -14.40 7.82 8.87
CA ASP A 11 -14.64 7.62 10.31
C ASP A 11 -15.39 6.30 10.57
N GLU A 12 -16.40 5.99 9.75
CA GLU A 12 -17.10 4.71 9.83
C GLU A 12 -16.20 3.54 9.41
N GLY A 13 -15.44 3.71 8.31
CA GLY A 13 -14.46 2.72 7.87
C GLY A 13 -13.44 2.40 8.95
N TRP A 14 -12.92 3.43 9.63
CA TRP A 14 -11.99 3.22 10.74
C TRP A 14 -12.60 2.45 11.91
N ARG A 15 -13.86 2.70 12.29
CA ARG A 15 -14.52 1.93 13.34
C ARG A 15 -14.52 0.43 13.04
N ARG A 16 -14.71 0.03 11.77
CA ARG A 16 -14.67 -1.37 11.31
C ARG A 16 -13.24 -1.91 11.31
N VAL A 17 -12.29 -1.15 10.75
CA VAL A 17 -10.86 -1.49 10.74
C VAL A 17 -10.31 -1.67 12.16
N ASN A 18 -10.66 -0.77 13.08
CA ASN A 18 -10.17 -0.82 14.47
C ASN A 18 -10.62 -2.07 15.23
N GLY A 19 -11.75 -2.66 14.85
CA GLY A 19 -12.22 -3.94 15.38
C GLY A 19 -11.50 -5.17 14.81
N THR A 20 -10.58 -5.00 13.85
CA THR A 20 -9.87 -6.07 13.16
C THR A 20 -8.41 -6.12 13.61
N PRO A 21 -7.87 -7.27 14.06
CA PRO A 21 -6.46 -7.42 14.42
C PRO A 21 -5.53 -7.14 13.23
N GLY A 22 -4.33 -6.62 13.50
CA GLY A 22 -3.29 -6.35 12.50
C GLY A 22 -2.52 -5.05 12.77
N TYR A 23 -1.57 -4.73 11.91
CA TYR A 23 -0.53 -3.73 12.19
C TYR A 23 -0.76 -2.36 11.54
N LEU A 24 -1.82 -2.19 10.76
CA LEU A 24 -2.14 -0.92 10.10
C LEU A 24 -2.66 0.11 11.12
N ALA A 25 -1.97 1.24 11.27
CA ALA A 25 -2.37 2.31 12.17
C ALA A 25 -3.54 3.14 11.61
N GLU A 26 -4.29 3.85 12.47
CA GLU A 26 -5.46 4.64 12.07
C GLU A 26 -5.17 5.57 10.88
N ARG A 27 -4.11 6.36 10.96
CA ARG A 27 -3.78 7.33 9.92
C ARG A 27 -3.43 6.67 8.60
N GLU A 28 -2.78 5.51 8.64
CA GLU A 28 -2.43 4.71 7.47
C GLU A 28 -3.68 4.09 6.83
N ALA A 29 -4.58 3.54 7.64
CA ALA A 29 -5.87 3.03 7.17
C ALA A 29 -6.68 4.14 6.47
N ARG A 30 -6.77 5.32 7.07
CA ARG A 30 -7.45 6.49 6.49
C ARG A 30 -6.82 6.93 5.16
N PHE A 31 -5.48 6.93 5.09
CA PHE A 31 -4.77 7.23 3.86
C PHE A 31 -5.02 6.16 2.78
N LEU A 32 -4.98 4.88 3.14
CA LEU A 32 -5.22 3.77 2.21
C LEU A 32 -6.65 3.82 1.65
N MET A 33 -7.64 4.09 2.49
CA MET A 33 -9.03 4.32 2.05
C MET A 33 -9.13 5.52 1.08
N LEU A 34 -8.39 6.61 1.34
CA LEU A 34 -8.35 7.76 0.44
C LEU A 34 -7.68 7.41 -0.89
N ALA A 35 -6.58 6.66 -0.88
CA ALA A 35 -5.89 6.22 -2.08
C ALA A 35 -6.81 5.35 -2.96
N ALA A 36 -7.58 4.44 -2.34
CA ALA A 36 -8.56 3.62 -3.05
C ALA A 36 -9.70 4.44 -3.63
N ALA A 37 -10.34 5.30 -2.82
CA ALA A 37 -11.49 6.11 -3.26
C ALA A 37 -11.09 7.17 -4.27
N GLY A 38 -9.94 7.81 -4.08
CA GLY A 38 -9.49 8.97 -4.85
C GLY A 38 -8.60 8.66 -6.05
N ALA A 39 -8.35 7.39 -6.41
CA ALA A 39 -7.66 7.05 -7.65
C ALA A 39 -8.47 7.50 -8.87
N PRO A 40 -7.89 8.29 -9.80
CA PRO A 40 -8.66 8.91 -10.90
C PRO A 40 -8.85 7.95 -12.09
N THR A 41 -8.90 6.66 -11.85
CA THR A 41 -9.09 5.63 -12.88
C THR A 41 -9.98 4.51 -12.36
N ALA A 42 -10.54 3.73 -13.28
CA ALA A 42 -11.28 2.50 -12.97
C ALA A 42 -10.33 1.28 -12.96
N GLY A 43 -10.77 0.21 -12.31
CA GLY A 43 -10.03 -1.05 -12.23
C GLY A 43 -10.20 -1.72 -10.87
N ALA A 44 -9.57 -2.87 -10.70
CA ALA A 44 -9.59 -3.62 -9.46
C ALA A 44 -8.76 -2.90 -8.38
N ILE A 45 -9.16 -3.08 -7.12
CA ILE A 45 -8.31 -2.84 -5.96
C ILE A 45 -7.64 -4.18 -5.65
N VAL A 46 -6.31 -4.22 -5.73
CA VAL A 46 -5.52 -5.43 -5.47
C VAL A 46 -4.70 -5.22 -4.22
N GLU A 47 -4.83 -6.15 -3.29
CA GLU A 47 -4.05 -6.22 -2.07
C GLU A 47 -3.20 -7.50 -2.08
N ILE A 48 -1.92 -7.37 -1.81
CA ILE A 48 -0.98 -8.48 -1.63
C ILE A 48 -0.53 -8.48 -0.17
N GLY A 49 -0.84 -9.55 0.54
CA GLY A 49 -0.67 -9.63 1.99
C GLY A 49 -1.90 -9.08 2.72
N SER A 50 -2.89 -9.92 2.95
CA SER A 50 -4.13 -9.52 3.64
C SER A 50 -4.17 -9.97 5.10
N PHE A 51 -3.36 -10.96 5.48
CA PHE A 51 -3.25 -11.47 6.85
C PHE A 51 -4.63 -11.73 7.47
N LYS A 52 -4.98 -11.00 8.54
CA LYS A 52 -6.28 -11.08 9.25
C LYS A 52 -7.32 -10.10 8.71
N GLY A 53 -7.03 -9.38 7.62
CA GLY A 53 -7.98 -8.54 6.88
C GLY A 53 -8.11 -7.10 7.35
N ARG A 54 -7.19 -6.57 8.17
CA ARG A 54 -7.30 -5.21 8.71
C ARG A 54 -7.32 -4.13 7.62
N SER A 55 -6.41 -4.17 6.68
CA SER A 55 -6.38 -3.30 5.50
C SER A 55 -7.51 -3.63 4.54
N THR A 56 -7.78 -4.92 4.31
CA THR A 56 -8.86 -5.41 3.46
C THR A 56 -10.22 -4.84 3.87
N VAL A 57 -10.54 -4.81 5.17
CA VAL A 57 -11.80 -4.24 5.70
C VAL A 57 -11.94 -2.77 5.31
N GLY A 58 -10.88 -1.97 5.44
CA GLY A 58 -10.90 -0.56 5.05
C GLY A 58 -11.08 -0.35 3.53
N LEU A 59 -10.35 -1.12 2.74
CA LEU A 59 -10.43 -1.11 1.29
C LEU A 59 -11.80 -1.56 0.79
N ALA A 60 -12.32 -2.65 1.34
CA ALA A 60 -13.63 -3.21 0.97
C ALA A 60 -14.77 -2.27 1.37
N TYR A 61 -14.69 -1.65 2.55
CA TYR A 61 -15.70 -0.69 2.97
C TYR A 61 -15.80 0.52 2.03
N VAL A 62 -14.68 1.14 1.64
CA VAL A 62 -14.74 2.26 0.68
C VAL A 62 -15.11 1.79 -0.72
N ALA A 63 -14.74 0.56 -1.12
CA ALA A 63 -15.16 -0.03 -2.38
C ALA A 63 -16.68 -0.19 -2.43
N GLN A 64 -17.28 -0.73 -1.38
CA GLN A 64 -18.72 -0.87 -1.23
C GLN A 64 -19.42 0.52 -1.23
N ARG A 65 -18.90 1.45 -0.44
CA ARG A 65 -19.52 2.78 -0.26
C ARG A 65 -19.52 3.64 -1.52
N TYR A 66 -18.48 3.53 -2.33
CA TYR A 66 -18.31 4.32 -3.56
C TYR A 66 -18.52 3.52 -4.85
N GLY A 67 -18.97 2.26 -4.78
CA GLY A 67 -19.21 1.43 -5.95
C GLY A 67 -17.95 1.18 -6.79
N LEU A 68 -16.81 0.90 -6.15
CA LEU A 68 -15.51 0.75 -6.83
C LEU A 68 -15.26 -0.67 -7.39
N GLY A 69 -16.21 -1.56 -7.23
CA GLY A 69 -16.05 -2.98 -7.54
C GLY A 69 -15.47 -3.79 -6.38
N SER A 70 -14.94 -4.97 -6.68
CA SER A 70 -14.38 -5.87 -5.66
C SER A 70 -12.94 -5.52 -5.31
N VAL A 71 -12.58 -5.81 -4.06
CA VAL A 71 -11.19 -5.89 -3.60
C VAL A 71 -10.69 -7.31 -3.81
N VAL A 72 -9.57 -7.48 -4.48
CA VAL A 72 -8.90 -8.77 -4.65
C VAL A 72 -7.82 -8.87 -3.60
N ALA A 73 -8.08 -9.68 -2.56
CA ALA A 73 -7.16 -9.92 -1.46
C ALA A 73 -6.36 -11.20 -1.72
N ILE A 74 -5.06 -11.06 -1.91
CA ILE A 74 -4.15 -12.15 -2.28
C ILE A 74 -3.25 -12.46 -1.10
N ASP A 75 -3.42 -13.64 -0.52
CA ASP A 75 -2.61 -14.12 0.61
C ASP A 75 -2.66 -15.65 0.66
N PRO A 76 -1.56 -16.37 0.76
CA PRO A 76 -1.59 -17.81 0.94
C PRO A 76 -2.17 -18.21 2.30
N HIS A 77 -2.22 -17.29 3.25
CA HIS A 77 -2.67 -17.50 4.63
C HIS A 77 -1.94 -18.66 5.32
N THR A 78 -0.71 -18.91 4.92
CA THR A 78 0.13 -19.97 5.49
C THR A 78 1.27 -19.35 6.28
N SER A 79 1.61 -19.98 7.38
CA SER A 79 2.79 -19.67 8.15
C SER A 79 4.00 -20.47 7.64
N PRO A 80 5.23 -20.00 7.87
CA PRO A 80 5.54 -18.69 8.40
C PRO A 80 5.81 -17.70 7.28
N SER A 81 5.24 -16.51 7.38
CA SER A 81 5.96 -15.37 6.85
C SER A 81 7.22 -15.23 7.73
N THR A 82 8.39 -15.21 7.15
CA THR A 82 9.65 -14.99 7.89
C THR A 82 9.66 -13.64 8.61
N THR A 83 8.66 -12.82 8.36
CA THR A 83 8.50 -11.45 8.83
C THR A 83 7.33 -11.26 9.78
N ASP A 84 6.52 -12.30 10.03
CA ASP A 84 5.39 -12.22 10.96
C ASP A 84 5.58 -13.19 12.15
N PRO A 85 6.11 -12.68 13.28
CA PRO A 85 6.38 -13.48 14.47
C PRO A 85 5.12 -13.98 15.19
N ASP A 86 3.94 -13.39 14.88
CA ASP A 86 2.68 -13.75 15.56
C ASP A 86 1.99 -14.95 14.91
N LEU A 87 2.45 -15.38 13.73
CA LEU A 87 2.04 -16.63 13.12
C LEU A 87 3.00 -17.75 13.55
N GLY A 88 2.56 -18.62 14.46
CA GLY A 88 3.26 -19.86 14.76
C GLY A 88 3.40 -20.74 13.50
N THR A 89 4.32 -21.71 13.51
CA THR A 89 4.72 -22.50 12.33
C THR A 89 3.62 -23.28 11.64
N ASP A 90 2.49 -23.53 12.33
CA ASP A 90 1.40 -24.40 11.85
C ASP A 90 0.03 -23.68 11.79
N GLN A 91 0.01 -22.35 11.92
CA GLN A 91 -1.23 -21.60 11.97
C GLN A 91 -1.54 -20.93 10.62
N SER A 92 -2.82 -20.93 10.26
CA SER A 92 -3.35 -20.18 9.12
C SER A 92 -4.15 -19.00 9.63
N SER A 93 -3.97 -17.81 9.01
CA SER A 93 -4.79 -16.64 9.31
C SER A 93 -6.15 -16.65 8.57
N TYR A 94 -6.42 -17.67 7.75
CA TYR A 94 -7.56 -17.68 6.82
C TYR A 94 -8.93 -17.59 7.50
N ASP A 95 -9.16 -18.42 8.51
CA ASP A 95 -10.47 -18.47 9.16
C ASP A 95 -10.76 -17.16 9.92
N GLU A 96 -9.73 -16.60 10.56
CA GLU A 96 -9.83 -15.30 11.23
C GLU A 96 -10.06 -14.17 10.23
N PHE A 97 -9.40 -14.21 9.07
CA PHE A 97 -9.63 -13.28 7.95
C PHE A 97 -11.10 -13.31 7.52
N GLN A 98 -11.65 -14.49 7.24
CA GLN A 98 -13.04 -14.66 6.81
C GLN A 98 -14.03 -14.15 7.87
N GLU A 99 -13.79 -14.45 9.14
CA GLU A 99 -14.62 -13.97 10.23
C GLU A 99 -14.57 -12.46 10.39
N ASN A 100 -13.40 -11.86 10.26
CA ASN A 100 -13.23 -10.41 10.33
C ASN A 100 -13.99 -9.69 9.20
N LEU A 101 -13.96 -10.20 7.97
CA LEU A 101 -14.72 -9.65 6.85
C LEU A 101 -16.23 -9.73 7.08
N ARG A 102 -16.72 -10.89 7.58
CA ARG A 102 -18.15 -11.08 7.90
C ARG A 102 -18.59 -10.11 9.01
N ARG A 103 -17.81 -10.02 10.09
CA ARG A 103 -18.09 -9.11 11.21
C ARG A 103 -18.09 -7.64 10.77
N ALA A 104 -17.20 -7.27 9.86
CA ALA A 104 -17.16 -5.93 9.30
C ALA A 104 -18.26 -5.65 8.26
N GLY A 105 -19.00 -6.67 7.80
CA GLY A 105 -20.06 -6.54 6.81
C GLY A 105 -19.55 -6.17 5.41
N VAL A 106 -18.36 -6.69 5.02
CA VAL A 106 -17.72 -6.38 3.75
C VAL A 106 -17.35 -7.63 2.93
N ALA A 107 -17.70 -8.82 3.40
CA ALA A 107 -17.30 -10.08 2.75
C ALA A 107 -17.77 -10.17 1.28
N ASP A 108 -18.93 -9.64 0.95
CA ASP A 108 -19.54 -9.73 -0.39
C ASP A 108 -18.77 -8.95 -1.47
N VAL A 109 -17.91 -8.03 -1.09
CA VAL A 109 -17.11 -7.23 -2.04
C VAL A 109 -15.62 -7.63 -2.05
N VAL A 110 -15.27 -8.71 -1.36
CA VAL A 110 -13.89 -9.22 -1.32
C VAL A 110 -13.78 -10.52 -2.11
N ASP A 111 -12.93 -10.50 -3.15
CA ASP A 111 -12.49 -11.67 -3.90
C ASP A 111 -11.21 -12.19 -3.23
N CYS A 112 -11.36 -13.13 -2.31
CA CYS A 112 -10.23 -13.72 -1.59
C CYS A 112 -9.52 -14.76 -2.45
N ARG A 113 -8.23 -14.56 -2.70
CA ARG A 113 -7.34 -15.47 -3.41
C ARG A 113 -6.34 -16.07 -2.42
N ARG A 114 -6.68 -17.25 -1.88
CA ARG A 114 -5.78 -18.01 -1.01
C ARG A 114 -4.67 -18.66 -1.83
N ALA A 115 -3.73 -17.84 -2.28
CA ALA A 115 -2.64 -18.22 -3.17
C ALA A 115 -1.47 -17.24 -3.05
N PHE A 116 -0.31 -17.61 -3.55
CA PHE A 116 0.79 -16.66 -3.69
C PHE A 116 0.52 -15.67 -4.82
N SER A 117 1.05 -14.46 -4.71
CA SER A 117 0.92 -13.38 -5.69
C SER A 117 1.31 -13.80 -7.12
N HIS A 118 2.40 -14.58 -7.24
CA HIS A 118 2.91 -15.06 -8.52
C HIS A 118 2.00 -16.11 -9.19
N GLU A 119 1.18 -16.83 -8.43
CA GLU A 119 0.19 -17.76 -8.97
C GLU A 119 -1.00 -17.00 -9.54
N VAL A 120 -1.51 -16.01 -8.77
CA VAL A 120 -2.64 -15.18 -9.21
C VAL A 120 -2.27 -14.33 -10.43
N ALA A 121 -1.04 -13.84 -10.49
CA ALA A 121 -0.58 -12.99 -11.58
C ALA A 121 -0.53 -13.69 -12.94
N ARG A 122 -0.40 -15.02 -12.99
CA ARG A 122 -0.33 -15.79 -14.25
C ARG A 122 -1.54 -15.58 -15.16
N ASP A 123 -2.71 -15.52 -14.54
CA ASP A 123 -3.99 -15.41 -15.25
C ASP A 123 -4.65 -14.05 -15.07
N TRP A 124 -3.88 -13.06 -14.55
CA TRP A 124 -4.41 -11.73 -14.31
C TRP A 124 -4.55 -10.91 -15.58
N THR A 125 -5.75 -10.43 -15.86
CA THR A 125 -6.04 -9.63 -17.07
C THR A 125 -6.77 -8.30 -16.79
N ARG A 126 -7.24 -8.11 -15.55
CA ARG A 126 -8.03 -6.94 -15.21
C ARG A 126 -7.16 -5.70 -15.00
N PRO A 127 -7.57 -4.50 -15.44
CA PRO A 127 -6.89 -3.25 -15.06
C PRO A 127 -6.95 -3.05 -13.55
N ILE A 128 -5.89 -2.48 -12.98
CA ILE A 128 -5.74 -2.19 -11.54
C ILE A 128 -5.80 -0.69 -11.32
N ARG A 129 -6.66 -0.23 -10.39
CA ARG A 129 -6.74 1.16 -9.95
C ARG A 129 -5.92 1.47 -8.71
N LEU A 130 -5.80 0.48 -7.82
CA LEU A 130 -4.94 0.53 -6.64
C LEU A 130 -4.24 -0.82 -6.49
N LEU A 131 -2.92 -0.77 -6.40
CA LEU A 131 -2.10 -1.90 -5.98
C LEU A 131 -1.54 -1.58 -4.59
N TRP A 132 -1.98 -2.33 -3.58
CA TRP A 132 -1.48 -2.29 -2.21
C TRP A 132 -0.58 -3.49 -1.97
N ILE A 133 0.70 -3.25 -1.63
CA ILE A 133 1.70 -4.29 -1.37
C ILE A 133 2.07 -4.22 0.12
N ASP A 134 1.68 -5.25 0.85
CA ASP A 134 1.88 -5.41 2.30
C ASP A 134 2.12 -6.89 2.67
N GLY A 135 2.78 -7.62 1.77
CA GLY A 135 3.09 -9.05 1.95
C GLY A 135 4.44 -9.26 2.64
N ASP A 136 5.32 -10.02 1.99
CA ASP A 136 6.67 -10.25 2.49
C ASP A 136 7.52 -8.97 2.42
N HIS A 137 8.49 -8.84 3.34
CA HIS A 137 9.38 -7.67 3.43
C HIS A 137 10.78 -7.95 2.86
N VAL A 138 10.99 -9.14 2.27
CA VAL A 138 12.22 -9.48 1.55
C VAL A 138 12.25 -8.75 0.22
N TYR A 139 13.40 -8.15 -0.14
CA TYR A 139 13.54 -7.32 -1.34
C TYR A 139 13.07 -8.02 -2.62
N GLU A 140 13.49 -9.27 -2.83
CA GLU A 140 13.13 -10.05 -4.02
C GLU A 140 11.64 -10.36 -4.11
N ALA A 141 10.97 -10.57 -2.97
CA ALA A 141 9.53 -10.82 -2.92
C ALA A 141 8.74 -9.55 -3.26
N VAL A 142 9.04 -8.44 -2.60
CA VAL A 142 8.39 -7.14 -2.87
C VAL A 142 8.61 -6.69 -4.32
N LYS A 143 9.83 -6.87 -4.83
CA LYS A 143 10.18 -6.53 -6.23
C LYS A 143 9.40 -7.38 -7.22
N ARG A 144 9.29 -8.68 -6.96
CA ARG A 144 8.50 -9.61 -7.77
C ARG A 144 7.02 -9.21 -7.77
N ASP A 145 6.45 -8.90 -6.60
CA ASP A 145 5.05 -8.51 -6.48
C ASP A 145 4.74 -7.26 -7.31
N LEU A 146 5.57 -6.23 -7.18
CA LEU A 146 5.43 -5.03 -8.02
C LEU A 146 5.58 -5.35 -9.51
N ALA A 147 6.60 -6.13 -9.90
CA ALA A 147 6.88 -6.43 -11.31
C ALA A 147 5.76 -7.22 -11.97
N LEU A 148 5.14 -8.17 -11.25
CA LEU A 148 4.06 -9.00 -11.76
C LEU A 148 2.78 -8.22 -12.03
N PHE A 149 2.42 -7.27 -11.17
CA PHE A 149 1.16 -6.52 -11.29
C PHE A 149 1.30 -5.17 -11.99
N ARG A 150 2.53 -4.63 -12.13
CA ARG A 150 2.79 -3.36 -12.83
C ARG A 150 2.25 -3.29 -14.25
N PRO A 151 2.35 -4.34 -15.11
CA PRO A 151 1.80 -4.31 -16.47
C PRO A 151 0.28 -4.11 -16.53
N HIS A 152 -0.42 -4.39 -15.45
CA HIS A 152 -1.87 -4.31 -15.33
C HIS A 152 -2.35 -2.99 -14.69
N LEU A 153 -1.43 -2.11 -14.28
CA LEU A 153 -1.80 -0.82 -13.72
C LEU A 153 -2.47 0.05 -14.79
N ALA A 154 -3.68 0.51 -14.53
CA ALA A 154 -4.34 1.48 -15.39
C ALA A 154 -3.61 2.85 -15.29
N PRO A 155 -3.53 3.64 -16.38
CA PRO A 155 -3.04 5.02 -16.27
C PRO A 155 -3.82 5.79 -15.20
N GLY A 156 -3.09 6.39 -14.25
CA GLY A 156 -3.68 7.04 -13.07
C GLY A 156 -3.83 6.14 -11.84
N ALA A 157 -3.55 4.85 -11.95
CA ALA A 157 -3.55 3.93 -10.81
C ALA A 157 -2.60 4.40 -9.70
N ILE A 158 -2.93 4.06 -8.48
CA ILE A 158 -2.06 4.29 -7.33
C ILE A 158 -1.37 2.97 -6.96
N VAL A 159 -0.06 3.02 -6.82
CA VAL A 159 0.72 2.00 -6.12
C VAL A 159 0.99 2.51 -4.72
N ALA A 160 0.69 1.72 -3.72
CA ALA A 160 0.99 2.00 -2.33
C ALA A 160 1.66 0.77 -1.71
N MET A 161 2.70 0.98 -0.92
CA MET A 161 3.50 -0.07 -0.31
C MET A 161 3.64 0.22 1.18
N HIS A 162 3.37 -0.77 2.01
CA HIS A 162 3.58 -0.66 3.45
C HIS A 162 5.06 -0.76 3.81
N ASP A 163 5.39 -0.37 5.02
CA ASP A 163 6.73 -0.49 5.61
C ASP A 163 7.91 0.08 4.79
N VAL A 164 7.61 0.94 3.81
CA VAL A 164 8.65 1.68 3.07
C VAL A 164 9.51 2.51 4.02
N LEU A 165 8.92 3.12 5.04
CA LEU A 165 9.64 3.85 6.08
C LEU A 165 9.61 3.11 7.43
N GLY A 166 9.36 1.82 7.38
CA GLY A 166 9.41 0.91 8.51
C GLY A 166 10.82 0.41 8.79
N THR A 167 10.89 -0.78 9.37
CA THR A 167 12.14 -1.42 9.80
C THR A 167 12.79 -2.28 8.71
N TRP A 168 12.07 -2.53 7.64
CA TRP A 168 12.44 -3.50 6.64
C TRP A 168 13.10 -2.83 5.42
N PRO A 169 14.31 -3.28 5.01
CA PRO A 169 15.00 -2.66 3.89
C PRO A 169 14.36 -2.98 2.52
N GLY A 170 13.65 -4.11 2.39
CA GLY A 170 13.09 -4.57 1.13
C GLY A 170 12.08 -3.60 0.52
N PRO A 171 10.97 -3.27 1.21
CA PRO A 171 9.98 -2.31 0.72
C PRO A 171 10.58 -0.94 0.40
N LEU A 172 11.47 -0.43 1.27
CA LEU A 172 12.17 0.83 1.05
C LEU A 172 13.02 0.83 -0.23
N ARG A 173 13.79 -0.24 -0.45
CA ARG A 173 14.65 -0.35 -1.63
C ARG A 173 13.82 -0.42 -2.91
N VAL A 174 12.81 -1.29 -2.97
CA VAL A 174 11.93 -1.41 -4.13
C VAL A 174 11.21 -0.09 -4.42
N PHE A 175 10.72 0.58 -3.39
CA PHE A 175 10.07 1.88 -3.57
C PHE A 175 11.01 2.92 -4.18
N VAL A 176 12.26 2.97 -3.73
CA VAL A 176 13.26 3.89 -4.28
C VAL A 176 13.69 3.51 -5.70
N GLU A 177 14.05 2.25 -5.90
CA GLU A 177 14.70 1.77 -7.12
C GLU A 177 13.69 1.58 -8.28
N ASP A 178 12.52 0.99 -8.00
CA ASP A 178 11.57 0.60 -9.03
C ASP A 178 10.37 1.57 -9.18
N VAL A 179 10.11 2.42 -8.17
CA VAL A 179 9.01 3.40 -8.21
C VAL A 179 9.54 4.83 -8.35
N LEU A 180 10.36 5.32 -7.42
CA LEU A 180 10.79 6.72 -7.43
C LEU A 180 11.76 7.05 -8.56
N ASP A 181 12.63 6.12 -8.94
CA ASP A 181 13.59 6.29 -10.05
C ASP A 181 12.97 6.01 -11.42
N SER A 182 11.85 5.31 -11.47
CA SER A 182 11.16 5.01 -12.72
C SER A 182 10.49 6.24 -13.32
N ASP A 183 10.55 6.35 -14.65
CA ASP A 183 9.87 7.42 -15.41
C ASP A 183 8.38 7.13 -15.65
N ASP A 184 7.88 5.96 -15.27
CA ASP A 184 6.48 5.60 -15.43
C ASP A 184 5.57 6.14 -14.31
N PHE A 185 6.14 6.77 -13.30
CA PHE A 185 5.36 7.31 -12.19
C PHE A 185 5.33 8.85 -12.21
N GLY A 186 4.18 9.40 -11.85
CA GLY A 186 3.93 10.83 -11.71
C GLY A 186 4.15 11.33 -10.27
N PRO A 187 3.11 11.89 -9.62
CA PRO A 187 3.18 12.27 -8.21
C PRO A 187 3.53 11.07 -7.33
N ALA A 188 4.40 11.29 -6.36
CA ALA A 188 4.79 10.30 -5.37
C ALA A 188 5.04 10.96 -4.02
N GLY A 189 4.97 10.18 -2.96
CA GLY A 189 5.20 10.65 -1.60
C GLY A 189 5.27 9.53 -0.58
N CYS A 190 5.44 9.91 0.67
CA CYS A 190 5.35 9.03 1.81
C CYS A 190 4.28 9.54 2.77
N PHE A 191 3.59 8.61 3.42
CA PHE A 191 2.62 8.89 4.47
C PHE A 191 2.80 7.86 5.59
N LYS A 192 3.36 8.29 6.73
CA LYS A 192 3.77 7.37 7.79
C LYS A 192 4.75 6.32 7.25
N SER A 193 4.46 5.02 7.42
CA SER A 193 5.27 3.95 6.82
C SER A 193 4.99 3.71 5.33
N ILE A 194 3.89 4.24 4.81
CA ILE A 194 3.45 3.98 3.44
C ILE A 194 4.20 4.85 2.44
N GLY A 195 4.82 4.21 1.44
CA GLY A 195 5.26 4.86 0.19
C GLY A 195 4.17 4.73 -0.87
N TRP A 196 3.92 5.79 -1.65
CA TRP A 196 2.93 5.77 -2.71
C TRP A 196 3.38 6.51 -3.96
N ALA A 197 2.87 6.11 -5.11
CA ALA A 197 3.06 6.81 -6.37
C ALA A 197 1.89 6.58 -7.33
N GLN A 198 1.65 7.53 -8.22
CA GLN A 198 0.67 7.39 -9.29
C GLN A 198 1.33 6.91 -10.57
N TYR A 199 0.78 5.87 -11.18
CA TYR A 199 1.26 5.31 -12.44
C TYR A 199 0.84 6.18 -13.64
N ARG A 200 1.79 6.65 -14.44
CA ARG A 200 1.60 7.55 -15.59
C ARG A 200 2.56 7.25 -16.74
N PRO A 201 2.53 6.05 -17.32
CA PRO A 201 3.55 5.64 -18.30
C PRO A 201 3.46 6.38 -19.64
N ALA A 202 2.28 6.86 -20.03
CA ALA A 202 2.02 7.29 -21.39
C ALA A 202 1.55 8.75 -21.56
N ASP A 203 1.31 9.50 -20.48
CA ASP A 203 0.74 10.85 -20.59
C ASP A 203 1.78 11.95 -20.80
N GLY A 204 3.06 11.60 -20.90
CA GLY A 204 4.16 12.56 -21.06
C GLY A 204 4.31 13.54 -19.89
N SER A 205 3.43 13.47 -18.87
CA SER A 205 3.46 14.38 -17.73
C SER A 205 4.34 13.90 -16.58
N ALA A 206 4.74 12.63 -16.59
CA ALA A 206 5.58 12.04 -15.54
C ALA A 206 6.89 12.80 -15.30
N TRP A 207 7.48 13.39 -16.37
CA TRP A 207 8.68 14.20 -16.28
C TRP A 207 8.54 15.43 -15.37
N ARG A 208 7.33 16.04 -15.28
CA ARG A 208 7.04 17.19 -14.40
C ARG A 208 7.26 16.87 -12.93
N PHE A 209 7.12 15.61 -12.58
CA PHE A 209 7.28 15.12 -11.21
C PHE A 209 8.67 14.52 -10.95
N ARG A 210 9.49 14.30 -12.00
CA ARG A 210 10.81 13.65 -11.92
C ARG A 210 11.73 14.30 -10.89
N TRP A 211 11.81 15.62 -10.86
CA TRP A 211 12.66 16.34 -9.92
C TRP A 211 12.22 16.10 -8.45
N ARG A 212 10.91 16.15 -8.19
CA ARG A 212 10.37 15.90 -6.85
C ARG A 212 10.60 14.45 -6.43
N ARG A 213 10.38 13.48 -7.33
CA ARG A 213 10.65 12.06 -7.06
C ARG A 213 12.13 11.82 -6.80
N ARG A 214 13.04 12.36 -7.60
CA ARG A 214 14.49 12.24 -7.38
C ARG A 214 14.94 12.82 -6.04
N ARG A 215 14.38 13.93 -5.61
CA ARG A 215 14.64 14.48 -4.27
C ARG A 215 14.13 13.55 -3.18
N LEU A 216 12.95 12.99 -3.32
CA LEU A 216 12.39 12.02 -2.39
C LEU A 216 13.25 10.75 -2.36
N ALA A 217 13.63 10.22 -3.52
CA ALA A 217 14.53 9.07 -3.65
C ALA A 217 15.87 9.31 -2.96
N ALA A 218 16.50 10.47 -3.19
CA ALA A 218 17.76 10.82 -2.55
C ALA A 218 17.65 10.91 -1.02
N ALA A 219 16.53 11.40 -0.50
CA ALA A 219 16.28 11.44 0.93
C ALA A 219 16.02 10.02 1.49
N ALA A 220 15.19 9.21 0.82
CA ALA A 220 14.84 7.86 1.23
C ALA A 220 16.05 6.90 1.17
N ARG A 221 16.93 7.03 0.17
CA ARG A 221 18.18 6.24 0.08
C ARG A 221 19.05 6.33 1.33
N ARG A 222 19.04 7.45 2.04
CA ARG A 222 19.82 7.63 3.27
C ARG A 222 19.32 6.73 4.42
N LEU A 223 18.09 6.24 4.33
CA LEU A 223 17.52 5.29 5.29
C LEU A 223 17.94 3.84 4.98
N ILE A 224 18.27 3.48 3.74
CA ILE A 224 18.58 2.12 3.34
C ILE A 224 19.70 1.50 4.19
N PRO A 225 20.87 2.12 4.37
CA PRO A 225 21.92 1.54 5.21
C PRO A 225 21.51 1.35 6.68
N VAL A 226 20.60 2.23 7.16
CA VAL A 226 20.10 2.14 8.54
C VAL A 226 19.13 0.98 8.68
N ALA A 227 18.24 0.79 7.69
CA ALA A 227 17.32 -0.35 7.68
C ALA A 227 18.07 -1.69 7.51
N GLN A 228 19.11 -1.73 6.66
CA GLN A 228 19.94 -2.93 6.44
C GLN A 228 20.76 -3.33 7.66
N ALA A 229 21.18 -2.38 8.47
CA ALA A 229 21.94 -2.66 9.70
C ALA A 229 21.08 -3.32 10.81
N GLY A 230 19.83 -3.60 10.52
CA GLY A 230 18.84 -3.97 11.53
C GLY A 230 18.62 -2.80 12.49
N TRP A 231 17.40 -2.57 12.90
CA TRP A 231 17.12 -1.47 13.82
C TRP A 231 17.99 -1.58 15.05
N ALA A 232 19.13 -0.92 15.02
CA ALA A 232 19.84 -0.66 16.25
C ALA A 232 18.91 0.21 17.10
N THR A 233 18.26 -0.45 18.02
CA THR A 233 17.28 0.14 18.94
C THR A 233 17.91 1.15 19.88
N THR A 234 19.25 1.34 19.83
CA THR A 234 20.03 2.14 20.77
C THR A 234 21.03 3.06 20.08
N GLY A 235 21.34 4.18 20.70
CA GLY A 235 22.47 5.04 20.37
C GLY A 235 22.36 5.86 19.07
N LEU A 236 23.50 6.05 18.42
CA LEU A 236 23.69 6.96 17.26
C LEU A 236 22.86 6.54 16.03
N SER A 237 22.64 5.24 15.82
CA SER A 237 21.89 4.76 14.66
C SER A 237 20.40 5.08 14.78
N ARG A 238 19.82 5.02 15.98
CA ARG A 238 18.44 5.46 16.24
C ARG A 238 18.26 6.97 16.00
N TRP A 239 19.25 7.76 16.43
CA TRP A 239 19.25 9.20 16.16
C TRP A 239 19.35 9.50 14.67
N ARG A 240 20.27 8.85 13.95
CA ARG A 240 20.40 8.99 12.48
C ARG A 240 19.11 8.61 11.75
N HIS A 241 18.47 7.50 12.11
CA HIS A 241 17.18 7.12 11.55
C HIS A 241 16.13 8.20 11.77
N ARG A 242 15.96 8.68 13.01
CA ARG A 242 15.01 9.75 13.34
C ARG A 242 15.28 11.03 12.55
N LEU A 243 16.56 11.40 12.40
CA LEU A 243 16.96 12.57 11.62
C LEU A 243 16.55 12.41 10.14
N TRP A 244 16.93 11.33 9.49
CA TRP A 244 16.60 11.12 8.08
C TRP A 244 15.12 10.94 7.85
N TRP A 245 14.44 10.24 8.75
CA TRP A 245 12.99 10.07 8.72
C TRP A 245 12.25 11.42 8.85
N SER A 246 12.70 12.32 9.71
CA SER A 246 12.09 13.65 9.89
C SER A 246 12.29 14.59 8.69
N LEU A 247 13.30 14.33 7.87
CA LEU A 247 13.57 15.10 6.65
C LEU A 247 12.72 14.65 5.44
N LEU A 248 12.03 13.52 5.57
CA LEU A 248 11.09 13.07 4.55
C LEU A 248 9.78 13.86 4.66
N PRO A 249 9.15 14.20 3.53
CA PRO A 249 7.90 14.94 3.55
C PRO A 249 6.72 14.04 3.97
N HIS A 250 6.46 13.97 5.27
CA HIS A 250 5.28 13.32 5.84
C HIS A 250 4.17 14.36 6.04
N ARG A 251 3.27 14.49 5.10
CA ARG A 251 2.18 15.45 5.19
C ARG A 251 0.87 14.73 5.47
N THR A 252 0.03 15.34 6.30
CA THR A 252 -1.38 14.97 6.37
C THR A 252 -1.99 15.19 4.98
N VAL A 253 -2.63 14.17 4.44
CA VAL A 253 -3.25 14.25 3.12
C VAL A 253 -4.70 14.69 3.30
N ASP A 254 -4.98 15.89 2.80
CA ASP A 254 -6.34 16.41 2.70
C ASP A 254 -7.01 15.80 1.46
N PRO A 255 -8.25 15.24 1.55
CA PRO A 255 -8.92 14.62 0.42
C PRO A 255 -9.06 15.54 -0.81
N ALA A 256 -9.37 16.83 -0.61
CA ALA A 256 -9.51 17.77 -1.71
C ALA A 256 -8.17 18.03 -2.40
N ARG A 257 -7.09 18.13 -1.62
CA ARG A 257 -5.72 18.26 -2.16
C ARG A 257 -5.26 16.98 -2.85
N TRP A 258 -5.62 15.81 -2.31
CA TRP A 258 -5.32 14.53 -2.94
C TRP A 258 -5.91 14.45 -4.34
N VAL A 259 -7.21 14.70 -4.49
CA VAL A 259 -7.90 14.68 -5.79
C VAL A 259 -7.22 15.61 -6.80
N THR A 260 -6.83 16.83 -6.37
CA THR A 260 -6.10 17.77 -7.24
C THR A 260 -4.69 17.27 -7.60
N GLN A 261 -4.00 16.63 -6.66
CA GLN A 261 -2.64 16.15 -6.86
C GLN A 261 -2.56 14.98 -7.83
N VAL A 262 -3.55 14.08 -7.79
CA VAL A 262 -3.59 12.86 -8.62
C VAL A 262 -4.44 13.03 -9.88
N ALA A 263 -5.08 14.17 -10.09
CA ALA A 263 -5.86 14.45 -11.29
C ALA A 263 -5.01 14.26 -12.56
N ILE A 264 -5.55 13.52 -13.51
CA ILE A 264 -5.01 13.42 -14.86
C ILE A 264 -5.63 14.56 -15.66
N LYS A 265 -4.81 15.49 -16.13
CA LYS A 265 -5.24 16.60 -17.02
C LYS A 265 -4.97 16.22 -18.45
#